data_1964d669a3452b53d081509afe3860f7
#
_entry.id   1964d669a3452b53d081509afe3860f7
#
_cell.length_a   1.000
_cell.length_b   1.000
_cell.length_c   1.000
_cell.angle_alpha   90.00
_cell.angle_beta   90.00
_cell.angle_gamma   90.00
#
_symmetry.space_group_name_H-M   'P 1'
#
loop_
_entity.id
_entity.type
_entity.pdbx_description
1 polymer ?
#
loop_
_entity_poly.entity_id
_entity_poly.type
_entity_poly.pdbx_seq_one_letter_code
_entity_poly.pdbx_strand_id
1 'polypeptide(L)'
;MILTGIPGRSIPFGRSVGYRFAMVSFWGALAYANVDLPAPLTWGMVKGIVLRHLRWWQTQHDMWSPAGTLTIGYSYPNMYMAENYNSPGSPYWACLAFICLAVPETHPFWTSKEENHWAVLPPQKPLPHPGHIMSNLGGHCFLLSSGQACSYPMKGTHAKYGAFAYSSSYAYSVPPGLFTLEQYALASQLGLSDDGGEYWKTRRLSKSQLVHRGSLPVLESLWSPFPDVHIKTYLIPPVESHPNWHLRVHQIHAQGREVQTADGSFAVCNERSIDGRYLDLYGTVTPYEGTSPKLIGNYDLATPEAWAAGPEGAFAVSKGAVGIKALEEKDAGRTATLVNADPNSNLVESRTLIPTLQGTIKKGDKVWYVTGIYAKPKGPKEEFLDGWDKTPEIPAWLKDEIAKDS
;
A
#
# COMPACT_ATOMS: atom_id res chain seq x y z
N MET A 1 9.92 13.05 -4.80
CA MET A 1 9.03 14.00 -4.08
C MET A 1 8.29 13.21 -3.02
N ILE A 2 8.56 13.47 -1.75
CA ILE A 2 7.90 12.78 -0.63
C ILE A 2 6.62 13.55 -0.34
N LEU A 3 5.47 13.00 -0.76
CA LEU A 3 4.18 13.57 -0.46
C LEU A 3 3.68 12.99 0.86
N THR A 4 3.33 13.86 1.79
CA THR A 4 2.73 13.45 3.06
C THR A 4 1.23 13.33 2.88
N GLY A 5 0.65 12.19 3.28
CA GLY A 5 -0.79 11.93 3.24
C GLY A 5 -1.58 12.70 4.30
N ILE A 6 -2.91 12.55 4.31
CA ILE A 6 -3.80 13.13 5.34
C ILE A 6 -3.35 12.78 6.75
N PRO A 7 -2.78 11.58 7.06
CA PRO A 7 -2.19 11.37 8.39
C PRO A 7 -0.91 12.20 8.63
N GLY A 8 -0.40 12.94 7.63
CA GLY A 8 0.80 13.76 7.77
C GLY A 8 2.11 13.06 7.51
N ARG A 9 2.18 11.73 7.53
CA ARG A 9 3.43 11.01 7.26
C ARG A 9 3.69 10.86 5.76
N SER A 10 4.99 10.71 5.42
CA SER A 10 5.41 10.34 4.07
C SER A 10 5.00 8.91 3.73
N ILE A 11 4.88 8.61 2.44
CA ILE A 11 4.71 7.25 1.95
C ILE A 11 6.00 6.47 2.23
N PRO A 12 5.98 5.38 3.01
CA PRO A 12 7.13 4.52 3.16
C PRO A 12 7.33 3.73 1.86
N PHE A 13 8.54 3.75 1.32
CA PHE A 13 8.92 3.04 0.11
C PHE A 13 10.39 2.67 0.16
N GLY A 14 10.73 1.47 -0.26
CA GLY A 14 12.09 1.01 -0.35
C GLY A 14 12.71 0.67 1.02
N ARG A 15 14.02 0.90 1.13
CA ARG A 15 14.85 0.58 2.29
C ARG A 15 15.04 1.78 3.22
N SER A 16 15.69 1.53 4.36
CA SER A 16 16.07 2.55 5.33
C SER A 16 14.89 3.34 5.92
N VAL A 17 13.67 2.79 5.82
CA VAL A 17 12.47 3.44 6.37
C VAL A 17 12.49 3.53 7.89
N GLY A 18 13.34 2.73 8.56
CA GLY A 18 13.63 2.85 9.99
C GLY A 18 14.30 4.15 10.42
N TYR A 19 14.78 4.98 9.47
CA TYR A 19 15.24 6.35 9.73
C TYR A 19 14.05 7.32 9.93
N ARG A 20 12.84 6.82 9.86
CA ARG A 20 11.60 7.46 10.30
C ARG A 20 11.41 8.88 9.74
N PHE A 21 11.46 9.88 10.64
CA PHE A 21 11.20 11.27 10.27
C PHE A 21 12.33 11.94 9.48
N ALA A 22 13.48 11.26 9.25
CA ALA A 22 14.46 11.71 8.25
C ALA A 22 13.86 11.93 6.86
N MET A 23 12.71 11.30 6.54
CA MET A 23 12.02 11.41 5.25
C MET A 23 11.66 12.86 4.87
N VAL A 24 11.58 13.78 5.83
CA VAL A 24 11.32 15.21 5.56
C VAL A 24 12.56 16.08 5.54
N SER A 25 13.76 15.52 5.72
CA SER A 25 15.03 16.28 5.72
C SER A 25 15.23 17.09 4.44
N PHE A 26 14.81 16.59 3.29
CA PHE A 26 14.85 17.31 2.02
C PHE A 26 14.17 18.69 2.10
N TRP A 27 13.01 18.76 2.74
CA TRP A 27 12.25 20.00 2.88
C TRP A 27 12.93 21.00 3.83
N GLY A 28 13.51 20.51 4.91
CA GLY A 28 14.34 21.33 5.79
C GLY A 28 15.62 21.81 5.12
N ALA A 29 16.21 20.97 4.26
CA ALA A 29 17.41 21.33 3.49
C ALA A 29 17.11 22.41 2.43
N LEU A 30 15.92 22.41 1.81
CA LEU A 30 15.49 23.51 0.92
C LEU A 30 15.48 24.85 1.66
N ALA A 31 14.94 24.88 2.89
CA ALA A 31 14.93 26.08 3.71
C ALA A 31 16.34 26.52 4.11
N TYR A 32 17.20 25.58 4.51
CA TYR A 32 18.59 25.85 4.85
C TYR A 32 19.39 26.41 3.65
N ALA A 33 19.16 25.85 2.46
CA ALA A 33 19.80 26.30 1.22
C ALA A 33 19.21 27.63 0.68
N ASN A 34 18.12 28.12 1.26
CA ASN A 34 17.44 29.37 0.89
C ASN A 34 17.16 29.47 -0.63
N VAL A 35 16.64 28.39 -1.21
CA VAL A 35 16.36 28.31 -2.64
C VAL A 35 14.99 28.88 -2.99
N ASP A 36 14.86 29.42 -4.21
CA ASP A 36 13.56 29.81 -4.75
C ASP A 36 12.68 28.56 -4.96
N LEU A 37 11.46 28.59 -4.43
CA LEU A 37 10.55 27.47 -4.58
C LEU A 37 9.84 27.52 -5.95
N PRO A 38 9.82 26.42 -6.69
CA PRO A 38 9.05 26.36 -7.92
C PRO A 38 7.54 26.39 -7.62
N ALA A 39 6.78 27.13 -8.43
CA ALA A 39 5.33 27.13 -8.33
C ALA A 39 4.76 25.69 -8.50
N PRO A 40 3.71 25.30 -7.77
CA PRO A 40 2.90 26.12 -6.84
C PRO A 40 3.37 26.07 -5.36
N LEU A 41 4.60 25.62 -5.07
CA LEU A 41 5.08 25.48 -3.70
C LEU A 41 5.26 26.85 -3.04
N THR A 42 4.85 26.93 -1.77
CA THR A 42 5.07 28.05 -0.87
C THR A 42 5.85 27.60 0.37
N TRP A 43 6.49 28.53 1.07
CA TRP A 43 7.15 28.23 2.34
C TRP A 43 6.16 27.75 3.41
N GLY A 44 4.92 28.23 3.38
CA GLY A 44 3.85 27.74 4.24
C GLY A 44 3.52 26.25 4.00
N MET A 45 3.51 25.81 2.73
CA MET A 45 3.35 24.40 2.37
C MET A 45 4.54 23.56 2.82
N VAL A 46 5.77 24.01 2.58
CA VAL A 46 7.00 23.31 3.01
C VAL A 46 7.01 23.14 4.52
N LYS A 47 6.73 24.22 5.29
CA LYS A 47 6.57 24.17 6.74
C LYS A 47 5.50 23.16 7.16
N GLY A 48 4.35 23.20 6.49
CA GLY A 48 3.25 22.27 6.77
C GLY A 48 3.61 20.81 6.53
N ILE A 49 4.36 20.49 5.48
CA ILE A 49 4.85 19.13 5.21
C ILE A 49 5.74 18.63 6.35
N VAL A 50 6.71 19.44 6.77
CA VAL A 50 7.65 19.08 7.85
C VAL A 50 6.90 18.90 9.17
N LEU A 51 6.08 19.89 9.55
CA LEU A 51 5.43 19.89 10.87
C LEU A 51 4.37 18.78 11.00
N ARG A 52 3.54 18.54 9.96
CA ARG A 52 2.56 17.45 10.01
C ARG A 52 3.22 16.09 10.10
N HIS A 53 4.34 15.90 9.40
CA HIS A 53 5.11 14.67 9.48
C HIS A 53 5.69 14.43 10.89
N LEU A 54 6.29 15.45 11.49
CA LEU A 54 6.84 15.36 12.84
C LEU A 54 5.74 15.13 13.89
N ARG A 55 4.59 15.84 13.78
CA ARG A 55 3.44 15.62 14.69
C ARG A 55 2.90 14.21 14.60
N TRP A 56 2.83 13.62 13.40
CA TRP A 56 2.44 12.23 13.28
C TRP A 56 3.43 11.29 13.99
N TRP A 57 4.74 11.51 13.83
CA TRP A 57 5.74 10.72 14.53
C TRP A 57 5.68 10.91 16.05
N GLN A 58 5.35 12.09 16.53
CA GLN A 58 5.17 12.37 17.95
C GLN A 58 4.07 11.50 18.59
N THR A 59 3.08 11.07 17.80
CA THR A 59 2.01 10.18 18.31
C THR A 59 2.40 8.69 18.32
N GLN A 60 3.59 8.34 17.82
CA GLN A 60 4.05 6.94 17.77
C GLN A 60 4.88 6.60 19.01
N HIS A 61 4.20 6.25 20.09
CA HIS A 61 4.86 6.02 21.39
C HIS A 61 5.72 4.76 21.40
N ASP A 62 5.35 3.72 20.67
CA ASP A 62 6.02 2.43 20.64
C ASP A 62 7.37 2.45 19.89
N MET A 63 7.70 3.55 19.21
CA MET A 63 9.03 3.70 18.61
C MET A 63 10.16 3.89 19.64
N TRP A 64 9.81 4.17 20.90
CA TRP A 64 10.75 4.39 21.99
C TRP A 64 10.93 3.13 22.84
N SER A 65 12.16 2.89 23.27
CA SER A 65 12.44 1.87 24.28
C SER A 65 12.04 2.37 25.67
N PRO A 66 11.92 1.48 26.66
CA PRO A 66 11.73 1.91 28.05
C PRO A 66 12.82 2.86 28.58
N ALA A 67 14.00 2.83 28.01
CA ALA A 67 15.11 3.74 28.34
C ALA A 67 15.04 5.10 27.61
N GLY A 68 13.96 5.36 26.83
CA GLY A 68 13.79 6.61 26.09
C GLY A 68 14.66 6.73 24.84
N THR A 69 15.17 5.61 24.31
CA THR A 69 15.95 5.58 23.06
C THR A 69 15.12 5.10 21.88
N LEU A 70 15.45 5.57 20.68
CA LEU A 70 14.79 5.09 19.47
C LEU A 70 15.13 3.61 19.19
N THR A 71 14.12 2.82 18.95
CA THR A 71 14.26 1.40 18.62
C THR A 71 14.49 1.18 17.12
N ILE A 72 15.04 0.03 16.72
CA ILE A 72 15.11 -0.39 15.33
C ILE A 72 13.72 -0.86 14.92
N GLY A 73 13.13 -0.21 13.92
CA GLY A 73 11.76 -0.47 13.45
C GLY A 73 11.17 0.74 12.74
N TYR A 74 9.85 0.77 12.59
CA TYR A 74 9.11 1.92 12.05
C TYR A 74 8.25 2.55 13.14
N SER A 75 6.94 2.35 13.19
CA SER A 75 6.10 2.87 14.29
C SER A 75 6.30 2.12 15.62
N TYR A 76 6.85 0.92 15.56
CA TYR A 76 7.17 0.06 16.71
C TYR A 76 8.47 -0.74 16.43
N PRO A 77 9.07 -1.44 17.42
CA PRO A 77 10.24 -2.27 17.21
C PRO A 77 9.94 -3.43 16.25
N ASN A 78 10.65 -3.49 15.13
CA ASN A 78 10.43 -4.52 14.12
C ASN A 78 11.73 -4.88 13.40
N MET A 79 12.27 -6.06 13.70
CA MET A 79 13.49 -6.56 13.09
C MET A 79 13.28 -7.19 11.71
N TYR A 80 12.05 -7.57 11.35
CA TYR A 80 11.77 -8.17 10.04
C TYR A 80 11.90 -7.16 8.90
N MET A 81 11.57 -5.89 9.15
CA MET A 81 11.75 -4.81 8.18
C MET A 81 13.17 -4.26 8.13
N ALA A 82 14.00 -4.53 9.15
CA ALA A 82 15.33 -3.95 9.26
C ALA A 82 16.30 -4.56 8.25
N GLU A 83 17.19 -3.73 7.75
CA GLU A 83 18.30 -4.16 6.91
C GLU A 83 19.50 -4.60 7.78
N ASN A 84 20.39 -5.38 7.17
CA ASN A 84 21.58 -5.92 7.84
C ASN A 84 22.60 -4.85 8.29
N TYR A 85 22.50 -3.65 7.74
CA TYR A 85 23.35 -2.51 8.13
C TYR A 85 22.75 -1.68 9.27
N ASN A 86 21.53 -1.97 9.72
CA ASN A 86 20.93 -1.26 10.84
C ASN A 86 21.59 -1.65 12.18
N SER A 87 21.98 -0.65 12.94
CA SER A 87 22.52 -0.75 14.29
C SER A 87 21.69 0.10 15.26
N PRO A 88 21.90 0.02 16.57
CA PRO A 88 21.18 0.85 17.54
C PRO A 88 21.27 2.36 17.29
N GLY A 89 22.34 2.83 16.65
CA GLY A 89 22.49 4.23 16.24
C GLY A 89 21.78 4.62 14.96
N SER A 90 21.39 3.64 14.10
CA SER A 90 20.80 3.92 12.80
C SER A 90 19.47 4.70 12.85
N PRO A 91 18.57 4.49 13.81
CA PRO A 91 17.33 5.27 13.93
C PRO A 91 17.58 6.78 14.12
N TYR A 92 18.75 7.18 14.65
CA TYR A 92 19.08 8.59 14.88
C TYR A 92 19.45 9.38 13.63
N TRP A 93 19.54 8.72 12.45
CA TRP A 93 19.49 9.42 11.17
C TRP A 93 18.21 10.27 11.03
N ALA A 94 17.19 9.95 11.80
CA ALA A 94 15.98 10.75 11.96
C ALA A 94 16.25 12.23 12.31
N CYS A 95 17.34 12.52 13.01
CA CYS A 95 17.73 13.87 13.38
C CYS A 95 18.01 14.79 12.18
N LEU A 96 18.23 14.24 10.98
CA LEU A 96 18.31 15.03 9.73
C LEU A 96 17.05 15.87 9.47
N ALA A 97 15.89 15.46 10.00
CA ALA A 97 14.66 16.25 9.91
C ALA A 97 14.78 17.64 10.56
N PHE A 98 15.68 17.80 11.51
CA PHE A 98 15.87 19.02 12.29
C PHE A 98 16.83 20.04 11.67
N ILE A 99 17.34 19.80 10.47
CA ILE A 99 18.18 20.77 9.76
C ILE A 99 17.50 22.15 9.61
N CYS A 100 16.17 22.18 9.57
CA CYS A 100 15.42 23.43 9.55
C CYS A 100 15.63 24.31 10.78
N LEU A 101 16.10 23.77 11.93
CA LEU A 101 16.42 24.54 13.12
C LEU A 101 17.65 25.45 12.94
N ALA A 102 18.49 25.18 11.93
CA ALA A 102 19.63 26.03 11.58
C ALA A 102 19.22 27.24 10.70
N VAL A 103 17.96 27.33 10.28
CA VAL A 103 17.44 28.41 9.45
C VAL A 103 17.06 29.60 10.36
N PRO A 104 17.48 30.84 10.02
CA PRO A 104 17.14 32.03 10.81
C PRO A 104 15.63 32.18 11.03
N GLU A 105 15.23 32.65 12.21
CA GLU A 105 13.80 32.82 12.55
C GLU A 105 13.06 33.80 11.61
N THR A 106 13.80 34.70 10.98
CA THR A 106 13.27 35.65 9.98
C THR A 106 13.00 35.04 8.62
N HIS A 107 13.47 33.82 8.37
CA HIS A 107 13.28 33.14 7.08
C HIS A 107 11.79 32.83 6.83
N PRO A 108 11.29 32.93 5.58
CA PRO A 108 9.90 32.63 5.24
C PRO A 108 9.42 31.25 5.68
N PHE A 109 10.29 30.25 5.79
CA PHE A 109 9.93 28.96 6.37
C PHE A 109 9.34 29.10 7.78
N TRP A 110 9.91 29.95 8.65
CA TRP A 110 9.40 30.17 10.00
C TRP A 110 8.27 31.19 10.06
N THR A 111 8.36 32.28 9.31
CA THR A 111 7.42 33.39 9.39
C THR A 111 6.11 33.14 8.63
N SER A 112 6.10 32.25 7.63
CA SER A 112 4.88 31.89 6.93
C SER A 112 3.89 31.14 7.81
N LYS A 113 2.58 31.37 7.58
CA LYS A 113 1.53 30.53 8.15
C LYS A 113 1.62 29.12 7.55
N GLU A 114 1.39 28.09 8.36
CA GLU A 114 1.33 26.71 7.88
C GLU A 114 0.18 26.54 6.88
N GLU A 115 0.49 25.99 5.70
CA GLU A 115 -0.46 25.76 4.63
C GLU A 115 -0.61 24.28 4.31
N ASN A 116 -1.77 23.92 3.77
CA ASN A 116 -2.02 22.58 3.28
C ASN A 116 -1.69 22.50 1.79
N HIS A 117 -0.82 21.57 1.41
CA HIS A 117 -0.43 21.36 0.02
C HIS A 117 -1.45 20.54 -0.82
N TRP A 118 -2.43 19.92 -0.18
CA TRP A 118 -3.39 19.04 -0.85
C TRP A 118 -4.23 19.75 -1.92
N ALA A 119 -4.61 20.99 -1.67
CA ALA A 119 -5.44 21.74 -2.60
C ALA A 119 -4.77 22.05 -3.94
N VAL A 120 -3.44 21.98 -4.01
CA VAL A 120 -2.65 22.30 -5.23
C VAL A 120 -2.08 21.06 -5.91
N LEU A 121 -2.26 19.87 -5.31
CA LEU A 121 -1.79 18.63 -5.92
C LEU A 121 -2.82 18.14 -6.94
N PRO A 122 -2.38 17.69 -8.13
CA PRO A 122 -3.27 17.03 -9.07
C PRO A 122 -3.76 15.70 -8.48
N PRO A 123 -4.95 15.21 -8.86
CA PRO A 123 -5.45 13.91 -8.44
C PRO A 123 -4.46 12.78 -8.68
N GLN A 124 -3.70 12.90 -9.78
CA GLN A 124 -2.69 11.93 -10.19
C GLN A 124 -1.46 12.64 -10.72
N LYS A 125 -0.28 12.08 -10.45
CA LYS A 125 0.99 12.55 -11.00
C LYS A 125 1.82 11.38 -11.51
N PRO A 126 1.93 11.19 -12.83
CA PRO A 126 2.85 10.21 -13.41
C PRO A 126 4.31 10.64 -13.20
N LEU A 127 5.14 9.69 -12.84
CA LEU A 127 6.58 9.83 -12.63
C LEU A 127 7.29 8.80 -13.51
N PRO A 128 7.63 9.14 -14.76
CA PRO A 128 8.11 8.17 -15.75
C PRO A 128 9.44 7.53 -15.37
N HIS A 129 10.40 8.30 -14.86
CA HIS A 129 11.73 7.78 -14.55
C HIS A 129 11.74 6.67 -13.49
N PRO A 130 11.05 6.81 -12.32
CA PRO A 130 10.95 5.71 -11.37
C PRO A 130 9.87 4.69 -11.71
N GLY A 131 9.07 4.88 -12.76
CA GLY A 131 7.96 4.00 -13.11
C GLY A 131 6.85 4.02 -12.06
N HIS A 132 6.42 5.21 -11.65
CA HIS A 132 5.43 5.40 -10.59
C HIS A 132 4.26 6.28 -11.04
N ILE A 133 3.10 6.09 -10.43
CA ILE A 133 2.01 7.05 -10.46
C ILE A 133 1.64 7.40 -9.01
N MET A 134 1.76 8.67 -8.66
CA MET A 134 1.25 9.19 -7.38
C MET A 134 -0.23 9.47 -7.49
N SER A 135 -1.01 9.08 -6.50
CA SER A 135 -2.44 9.40 -6.39
C SER A 135 -2.74 10.10 -5.06
N ASN A 136 -3.60 11.13 -5.13
CA ASN A 136 -4.08 11.91 -3.99
C ASN A 136 -5.60 11.76 -3.81
N LEU A 137 -6.21 10.75 -4.41
CA LEU A 137 -7.63 10.45 -4.28
C LEU A 137 -7.89 9.45 -3.15
N GLY A 138 -9.13 9.36 -2.70
CA GLY A 138 -9.55 8.40 -1.68
C GLY A 138 -9.09 8.74 -0.25
N GLY A 139 -8.73 9.99 0.02
CA GLY A 139 -8.36 10.44 1.37
C GLY A 139 -6.97 10.04 1.84
N HIS A 140 -6.15 9.45 1.00
CA HIS A 140 -4.74 9.18 1.27
C HIS A 140 -3.86 9.46 0.05
N CYS A 141 -2.58 9.65 0.28
CA CYS A 141 -1.60 9.67 -0.77
C CYS A 141 -0.99 8.28 -0.92
N PHE A 142 -0.97 7.75 -2.12
CA PHE A 142 -0.32 6.49 -2.38
C PHE A 142 0.38 6.47 -3.72
N LEU A 143 1.28 5.52 -3.85
CA LEU A 143 2.17 5.33 -4.96
C LEU A 143 1.82 4.00 -5.62
N LEU A 144 1.38 4.01 -6.88
CA LEU A 144 1.40 2.82 -7.72
C LEU A 144 2.82 2.65 -8.26
N SER A 145 3.34 1.42 -8.25
CA SER A 145 4.71 1.11 -8.66
C SER A 145 4.74 -0.04 -9.66
N SER A 146 5.40 0.18 -10.78
CA SER A 146 5.65 -0.89 -11.75
C SER A 146 6.80 -1.83 -11.35
N GLY A 147 7.35 -1.63 -10.16
CA GLY A 147 8.48 -2.37 -9.60
C GLY A 147 9.81 -1.70 -9.89
N GLN A 148 10.63 -1.60 -8.86
CA GLN A 148 11.99 -1.08 -8.97
C GLN A 148 13.00 -2.20 -8.80
N ALA A 149 13.99 -2.29 -9.68
CA ALA A 149 15.08 -3.23 -9.49
C ALA A 149 15.92 -2.83 -8.27
N CYS A 150 16.16 -3.79 -7.39
CA CYS A 150 17.12 -3.67 -6.30
C CYS A 150 18.09 -4.85 -6.39
N SER A 151 19.32 -4.58 -6.83
CA SER A 151 20.34 -5.61 -7.02
C SER A 151 20.94 -6.09 -5.70
N TYR A 152 20.85 -5.28 -4.65
CA TYR A 152 21.36 -5.66 -3.33
C TYR A 152 20.41 -6.65 -2.66
N PRO A 153 20.90 -7.83 -2.24
CA PRO A 153 20.07 -8.86 -1.61
C PRO A 153 19.71 -8.46 -0.19
N MET A 154 18.58 -7.79 -0.04
CA MET A 154 18.04 -7.40 1.26
C MET A 154 16.89 -8.28 1.68
N LYS A 155 16.68 -8.38 2.98
CA LYS A 155 15.47 -8.96 3.56
C LYS A 155 14.22 -8.24 3.05
N GLY A 156 13.24 -8.97 2.56
CA GLY A 156 11.99 -8.41 2.07
C GLY A 156 12.12 -7.48 0.85
N THR A 157 13.14 -7.63 0.00
CA THR A 157 13.35 -6.79 -1.20
C THR A 157 12.11 -6.72 -2.09
N HIS A 158 11.42 -7.85 -2.29
CA HIS A 158 10.20 -7.92 -3.08
C HIS A 158 9.07 -7.08 -2.49
N ALA A 159 8.91 -7.03 -1.17
CA ALA A 159 7.93 -6.18 -0.50
C ALA A 159 8.33 -4.70 -0.54
N LYS A 160 9.61 -4.39 -0.33
CA LYS A 160 10.14 -3.01 -0.27
C LYS A 160 10.13 -2.30 -1.62
N TYR A 161 10.28 -3.04 -2.73
CA TYR A 161 10.41 -2.48 -4.08
C TYR A 161 9.46 -3.08 -5.10
N GLY A 162 8.95 -4.28 -4.84
CA GLY A 162 8.14 -5.05 -5.79
C GLY A 162 6.63 -5.02 -5.54
N ALA A 163 6.13 -4.44 -4.45
CA ALA A 163 4.70 -4.29 -4.25
C ALA A 163 4.08 -3.36 -5.31
N PHE A 164 2.80 -3.54 -5.59
CA PHE A 164 2.08 -2.77 -6.60
C PHE A 164 1.66 -1.39 -6.11
N ALA A 165 1.46 -1.23 -4.79
CA ALA A 165 1.08 0.03 -4.17
C ALA A 165 1.72 0.20 -2.79
N TYR A 166 2.03 1.46 -2.45
CA TYR A 166 2.57 1.90 -1.16
C TYR A 166 1.76 3.09 -0.67
N SER A 167 1.23 3.01 0.54
CA SER A 167 0.28 4.01 1.04
C SER A 167 0.82 4.80 2.23
N SER A 168 0.47 6.09 2.28
CA SER A 168 0.69 6.92 3.45
C SER A 168 -0.18 6.51 4.65
N SER A 169 -1.27 5.78 4.44
CA SER A 169 -2.19 5.32 5.49
C SER A 169 -1.96 3.87 5.90
N TYR A 170 -1.73 2.98 4.93
CA TYR A 170 -1.63 1.53 5.16
C TYR A 170 -0.18 1.01 5.09
N ALA A 171 0.77 1.87 4.73
CA ALA A 171 2.17 1.51 4.55
C ALA A 171 2.38 0.33 3.57
N TYR A 172 3.24 -0.61 3.91
CA TYR A 172 3.41 -1.90 3.25
C TYR A 172 3.80 -2.95 4.28
N SER A 173 3.70 -4.22 3.91
CA SER A 173 4.09 -5.33 4.76
C SER A 173 5.39 -5.96 4.28
N VAL A 174 6.16 -6.51 5.22
CA VAL A 174 7.35 -7.33 4.98
C VAL A 174 7.12 -8.73 5.57
N PRO A 175 7.52 -9.81 4.91
CA PRO A 175 7.31 -11.14 5.44
C PRO A 175 8.16 -11.39 6.69
N PRO A 176 7.56 -11.79 7.83
CA PRO A 176 8.30 -12.28 8.99
C PRO A 176 8.85 -13.70 8.78
N GLY A 177 8.22 -14.46 7.87
CA GLY A 177 8.62 -15.79 7.43
C GLY A 177 8.39 -15.99 5.94
N LEU A 178 8.61 -17.19 5.44
CA LEU A 178 8.50 -17.51 4.02
C LEU A 178 7.48 -18.63 3.73
N PHE A 179 6.87 -19.18 4.78
CA PHE A 179 5.86 -20.24 4.68
C PHE A 179 4.47 -19.63 4.83
N THR A 180 3.51 -20.19 4.13
CA THR A 180 2.10 -19.81 4.16
C THR A 180 1.80 -18.32 3.84
N LEU A 181 0.56 -18.02 3.57
CA LEU A 181 0.13 -16.64 3.26
C LEU A 181 0.24 -15.71 4.46
N GLU A 182 0.01 -16.22 5.67
CA GLU A 182 0.06 -15.48 6.91
C GLU A 182 1.47 -14.91 7.15
N GLN A 183 2.50 -15.73 6.96
CA GLN A 183 3.89 -15.29 7.08
C GLN A 183 4.34 -14.40 5.92
N TYR A 184 3.84 -14.68 4.72
CA TYR A 184 4.23 -13.92 3.54
C TYR A 184 3.62 -12.52 3.52
N ALA A 185 2.44 -12.34 4.13
CA ALA A 185 1.75 -11.06 4.32
C ALA A 185 1.67 -10.21 3.04
N LEU A 186 1.01 -10.74 2.01
CA LEU A 186 1.00 -10.22 0.62
C LEU A 186 0.27 -8.87 0.46
N ALA A 187 0.51 -7.88 1.30
CA ALA A 187 -0.09 -6.56 1.17
C ALA A 187 0.31 -5.89 -0.15
N SER A 188 -0.69 -5.60 -0.99
CA SER A 188 -0.52 -5.02 -2.35
C SER A 188 0.44 -5.82 -3.23
N GLN A 189 0.37 -7.14 -3.17
CA GLN A 189 1.21 -8.06 -3.95
C GLN A 189 0.37 -9.21 -4.51
N LEU A 190 0.82 -9.76 -5.64
CA LEU A 190 0.39 -11.05 -6.16
C LEU A 190 1.47 -12.08 -5.86
N GLY A 191 1.13 -13.10 -5.11
CA GLY A 191 1.97 -14.27 -4.85
C GLY A 191 1.54 -15.45 -5.72
N LEU A 192 2.51 -16.26 -6.16
CA LEU A 192 2.30 -17.51 -6.86
C LEU A 192 3.08 -18.63 -6.14
N SER A 193 2.43 -19.79 -6.00
CA SER A 193 3.00 -20.99 -5.42
C SER A 193 2.83 -22.17 -6.35
N ASP A 194 3.84 -23.06 -6.44
CA ASP A 194 3.79 -24.31 -7.20
C ASP A 194 3.95 -25.56 -6.30
N ASP A 195 3.81 -25.38 -5.00
CA ASP A 195 4.02 -26.40 -3.97
C ASP A 195 2.88 -26.52 -2.95
N GLY A 196 1.67 -26.15 -3.35
CA GLY A 196 0.49 -26.28 -2.46
C GLY A 196 0.30 -25.08 -1.51
N GLY A 197 1.00 -23.97 -1.73
CA GLY A 197 0.87 -22.76 -0.91
C GLY A 197 1.83 -22.70 0.29
N GLU A 198 2.85 -23.56 0.30
CA GLU A 198 3.90 -23.50 1.33
C GLU A 198 4.86 -22.34 1.08
N TYR A 199 5.32 -22.16 -0.16
CA TYR A 199 6.19 -21.05 -0.54
C TYR A 199 5.56 -20.19 -1.61
N TRP A 200 5.68 -18.87 -1.44
CA TRP A 200 5.12 -17.90 -2.36
C TRP A 200 6.21 -17.09 -3.04
N LYS A 201 6.07 -16.86 -4.33
CA LYS A 201 6.95 -15.99 -5.12
C LYS A 201 6.17 -14.78 -5.60
N THR A 202 6.76 -13.61 -5.43
CA THR A 202 6.17 -12.31 -5.81
C THR A 202 7.04 -11.58 -6.81
N ARG A 203 6.56 -10.45 -7.33
CA ARG A 203 7.30 -9.60 -8.23
C ARG A 203 8.56 -9.05 -7.54
N ARG A 204 9.72 -9.37 -8.06
CA ARG A 204 11.01 -8.87 -7.59
C ARG A 204 11.71 -8.00 -8.64
N LEU A 205 11.77 -8.50 -9.87
CA LEU A 205 12.33 -7.80 -11.02
C LEU A 205 11.25 -7.71 -12.09
N SER A 206 11.19 -6.60 -12.79
CA SER A 206 10.23 -6.39 -13.87
C SER A 206 10.84 -5.52 -14.96
N LYS A 207 10.37 -5.72 -16.19
CA LYS A 207 10.50 -4.73 -17.26
C LYS A 207 9.23 -3.89 -17.22
N SER A 208 9.35 -2.59 -17.12
CA SER A 208 8.20 -1.72 -16.92
C SER A 208 8.21 -0.50 -17.82
N GLN A 209 7.02 0.01 -18.08
CA GLN A 209 6.80 1.27 -18.79
C GLN A 209 5.58 2.00 -18.24
N LEU A 210 5.60 3.32 -18.37
CA LEU A 210 4.44 4.16 -18.17
C LEU A 210 3.87 4.51 -19.53
N VAL A 211 2.60 4.18 -19.74
CA VAL A 211 1.85 4.47 -20.97
C VAL A 211 0.65 5.35 -20.66
N HIS A 212 0.13 6.02 -21.67
CA HIS A 212 -1.13 6.76 -21.55
C HIS A 212 -2.21 6.07 -22.39
N ARG A 213 -3.36 5.83 -21.80
CA ARG A 213 -4.58 5.31 -22.42
C ARG A 213 -5.62 6.43 -22.42
N GLY A 214 -5.65 7.24 -23.48
CA GLY A 214 -6.29 8.55 -23.47
C GLY A 214 -5.57 9.50 -22.49
N SER A 215 -6.29 10.13 -21.58
CA SER A 215 -5.74 10.99 -20.52
C SER A 215 -5.24 10.21 -19.29
N LEU A 216 -5.54 8.90 -19.19
CA LEU A 216 -5.24 8.08 -18.02
C LEU A 216 -3.82 7.51 -18.09
N PRO A 217 -2.93 7.80 -17.12
CA PRO A 217 -1.65 7.14 -17.02
C PRO A 217 -1.82 5.72 -16.50
N VAL A 218 -1.13 4.77 -17.11
CA VAL A 218 -1.17 3.34 -16.74
C VAL A 218 0.26 2.84 -16.62
N LEU A 219 0.57 2.08 -15.58
CA LEU A 219 1.83 1.37 -15.47
C LEU A 219 1.68 -0.05 -15.98
N GLU A 220 2.54 -0.43 -16.89
CA GLU A 220 2.66 -1.79 -17.38
C GLU A 220 3.96 -2.40 -16.86
N SER A 221 3.91 -3.67 -16.45
CA SER A 221 5.11 -4.41 -16.07
C SER A 221 5.05 -5.87 -16.50
N LEU A 222 6.18 -6.39 -16.96
CA LEU A 222 6.38 -7.80 -17.32
C LEU A 222 7.33 -8.42 -16.31
N TRP A 223 6.94 -9.56 -15.75
CA TRP A 223 7.73 -10.28 -14.77
C TRP A 223 7.40 -11.77 -14.77
N SER A 224 8.31 -12.57 -14.19
CA SER A 224 8.17 -14.03 -14.15
C SER A 224 8.62 -14.53 -12.79
N PRO A 225 7.72 -15.08 -11.95
CA PRO A 225 8.07 -15.70 -10.67
C PRO A 225 8.77 -17.04 -10.86
N PHE A 226 8.44 -17.73 -11.96
CA PHE A 226 9.06 -18.98 -12.42
C PHE A 226 9.46 -18.83 -13.88
N PRO A 227 10.46 -19.61 -14.38
CA PRO A 227 10.92 -19.49 -15.76
C PRO A 227 9.83 -19.71 -16.82
N ASP A 228 8.82 -20.48 -16.51
CA ASP A 228 7.70 -20.90 -17.35
C ASP A 228 6.34 -20.29 -16.93
N VAL A 229 6.36 -19.25 -16.11
CA VAL A 229 5.17 -18.46 -15.77
C VAL A 229 5.43 -16.99 -16.05
N HIS A 230 4.66 -16.42 -16.97
CA HIS A 230 4.83 -15.06 -17.42
C HIS A 230 3.63 -14.20 -17.07
N ILE A 231 3.87 -13.03 -16.50
CA ILE A 231 2.84 -12.15 -16.02
C ILE A 231 3.01 -10.76 -16.62
N LYS A 232 1.94 -10.24 -17.23
CA LYS A 232 1.81 -8.84 -17.60
C LYS A 232 0.85 -8.18 -16.60
N THR A 233 1.30 -7.14 -15.94
CA THR A 233 0.50 -6.41 -14.94
C THR A 233 0.23 -5.00 -15.44
N TYR A 234 -1.02 -4.55 -15.28
CA TYR A 234 -1.44 -3.17 -15.47
C TYR A 234 -1.89 -2.60 -14.13
N LEU A 235 -1.41 -1.41 -13.79
CA LEU A 235 -1.86 -0.64 -12.64
C LEU A 235 -2.52 0.63 -13.13
N ILE A 236 -3.80 0.79 -12.79
CA ILE A 236 -4.66 1.89 -13.22
C ILE A 236 -5.05 2.68 -11.98
N PRO A 237 -4.69 3.98 -11.90
CA PRO A 237 -4.97 4.78 -10.72
C PRO A 237 -6.48 5.06 -10.55
N PRO A 238 -6.91 5.50 -9.36
CA PRO A 238 -8.25 5.97 -9.12
C PRO A 238 -8.62 7.12 -10.05
N VAL A 239 -9.90 7.28 -10.29
CA VAL A 239 -10.47 8.44 -10.98
C VAL A 239 -11.43 9.17 -10.03
N GLU A 240 -11.78 10.42 -10.31
CA GLU A 240 -12.63 11.23 -9.42
C GLU A 240 -14.02 10.61 -9.18
N SER A 241 -14.56 9.89 -10.16
CA SER A 241 -15.83 9.15 -10.00
C SER A 241 -15.73 7.93 -9.06
N HIS A 242 -14.52 7.38 -8.89
CA HIS A 242 -14.24 6.22 -8.05
C HIS A 242 -12.96 6.46 -7.23
N PRO A 243 -12.96 7.46 -6.32
CA PRO A 243 -11.75 7.94 -5.68
C PRO A 243 -11.10 6.92 -4.73
N ASN A 244 -11.89 5.96 -4.23
CA ASN A 244 -11.43 4.92 -3.28
C ASN A 244 -10.96 3.64 -3.96
N TRP A 245 -11.04 3.56 -5.30
CA TRP A 245 -10.72 2.37 -6.06
C TRP A 245 -9.55 2.59 -7.03
N HIS A 246 -8.60 1.67 -7.05
CA HIS A 246 -7.69 1.52 -8.18
C HIS A 246 -7.83 0.11 -8.78
N LEU A 247 -7.47 -0.05 -10.05
CA LEU A 247 -7.51 -1.34 -10.70
C LEU A 247 -6.10 -1.93 -10.82
N ARG A 248 -6.02 -3.22 -10.60
CA ARG A 248 -4.85 -4.05 -10.82
C ARG A 248 -5.25 -5.22 -11.70
N VAL A 249 -4.59 -5.33 -12.85
CA VAL A 249 -4.94 -6.34 -13.84
C VAL A 249 -3.73 -7.18 -14.15
N HIS A 250 -3.90 -8.50 -14.16
CA HIS A 250 -2.88 -9.46 -14.47
C HIS A 250 -3.32 -10.37 -15.62
N GLN A 251 -2.53 -10.39 -16.69
CA GLN A 251 -2.55 -11.48 -17.65
C GLN A 251 -1.49 -12.47 -17.20
N ILE A 252 -1.88 -13.70 -16.88
CA ILE A 252 -0.98 -14.75 -16.36
C ILE A 252 -1.00 -15.93 -17.31
N HIS A 253 0.16 -16.35 -17.76
CA HIS A 253 0.34 -17.53 -18.61
C HIS A 253 1.21 -18.56 -17.89
N ALA A 254 0.59 -19.64 -17.45
CA ALA A 254 1.21 -20.74 -16.72
C ALA A 254 1.63 -21.88 -17.68
N GLN A 255 2.65 -21.64 -18.51
CA GLN A 255 3.03 -22.54 -19.62
C GLN A 255 3.45 -23.93 -19.17
N GLY A 256 4.25 -24.02 -18.13
CA GLY A 256 4.94 -25.26 -17.77
C GLY A 256 4.46 -25.94 -16.49
N ARG A 257 3.69 -25.25 -15.67
CA ARG A 257 3.24 -25.73 -14.34
C ARG A 257 1.88 -25.21 -13.96
N GLU A 258 1.19 -25.94 -13.08
CA GLU A 258 0.06 -25.43 -12.31
C GLU A 258 0.58 -24.49 -11.22
N VAL A 259 -0.14 -23.43 -10.93
CA VAL A 259 0.21 -22.48 -9.85
C VAL A 259 -1.03 -22.08 -9.08
N GLN A 260 -0.89 -22.03 -7.76
CA GLN A 260 -1.81 -21.30 -6.89
C GLN A 260 -1.48 -19.82 -6.91
N THR A 261 -2.49 -18.96 -6.79
CA THR A 261 -2.35 -17.51 -6.79
C THR A 261 -3.01 -16.91 -5.56
N ALA A 262 -2.41 -15.84 -5.03
CA ALA A 262 -3.00 -15.04 -3.97
C ALA A 262 -2.71 -13.57 -4.24
N ASP A 263 -3.76 -12.79 -4.47
CA ASP A 263 -3.71 -11.37 -4.80
C ASP A 263 -4.22 -10.55 -3.61
N GLY A 264 -3.30 -9.94 -2.85
CA GLY A 264 -3.62 -9.22 -1.62
C GLY A 264 -3.88 -7.73 -1.83
N SER A 265 -4.88 -7.20 -1.13
CA SER A 265 -5.18 -5.77 -1.00
C SER A 265 -4.17 -5.05 -0.09
N PHE A 266 -4.45 -3.81 0.30
CA PHE A 266 -3.76 -3.19 1.44
C PHE A 266 -4.04 -3.97 2.73
N ALA A 267 -3.11 -3.87 3.69
CA ALA A 267 -3.29 -4.41 5.04
C ALA A 267 -3.96 -3.37 5.94
N VAL A 268 -4.89 -3.80 6.77
CA VAL A 268 -5.51 -2.94 7.80
C VAL A 268 -5.26 -3.52 9.18
N CYS A 269 -5.25 -2.67 10.21
CA CYS A 269 -5.07 -3.07 11.60
C CYS A 269 -6.05 -4.19 12.00
N ASN A 270 -5.57 -5.16 12.74
CA ASN A 270 -6.33 -6.27 13.29
C ASN A 270 -5.90 -6.50 14.76
N GLU A 271 -6.00 -5.48 15.57
CA GLU A 271 -5.81 -5.63 17.00
C GLU A 271 -7.12 -6.01 17.70
N ARG A 272 -7.07 -6.11 19.01
CA ARG A 272 -8.26 -6.38 19.81
C ARG A 272 -9.30 -5.29 19.60
N SER A 273 -10.56 -5.69 19.57
CA SER A 273 -11.68 -4.77 19.64
C SER A 273 -11.61 -3.89 20.90
N ILE A 274 -12.40 -2.81 20.92
CA ILE A 274 -12.40 -1.83 22.02
C ILE A 274 -12.65 -2.46 23.40
N ASP A 275 -13.34 -3.59 23.46
CA ASP A 275 -13.60 -4.37 24.68
C ASP A 275 -12.54 -5.44 24.98
N GLY A 276 -11.46 -5.48 24.23
CA GLY A 276 -10.34 -6.40 24.39
C GLY A 276 -10.53 -7.77 23.75
N ARG A 277 -11.64 -8.01 23.05
CA ARG A 277 -11.85 -9.27 22.32
C ARG A 277 -11.19 -9.22 20.95
N TYR A 278 -10.77 -10.39 20.45
CA TYR A 278 -10.34 -10.54 19.07
C TYR A 278 -11.56 -10.60 18.15
N LEU A 279 -11.39 -10.18 16.90
CA LEU A 279 -12.36 -10.46 15.85
C LEU A 279 -12.44 -11.98 15.63
N ASP A 280 -13.67 -12.52 15.64
CA ASP A 280 -13.88 -13.95 15.52
C ASP A 280 -13.72 -14.45 14.06
N LEU A 281 -13.29 -15.72 13.94
CA LEU A 281 -13.41 -16.56 12.74
C LEU A 281 -12.87 -15.93 11.43
N TYR A 282 -11.58 -15.59 11.42
CA TYR A 282 -10.90 -15.26 10.17
C TYR A 282 -10.99 -16.41 9.15
N GLY A 283 -11.21 -16.03 7.90
CA GLY A 283 -11.30 -16.99 6.81
C GLY A 283 -12.68 -17.64 6.64
N THR A 284 -13.66 -17.31 7.48
CA THR A 284 -15.04 -17.74 7.26
C THR A 284 -15.63 -16.92 6.11
N VAL A 285 -16.05 -17.60 5.05
CA VAL A 285 -16.78 -16.97 3.94
C VAL A 285 -18.15 -16.56 4.45
N THR A 286 -18.49 -15.28 4.33
CA THR A 286 -19.83 -14.77 4.59
C THR A 286 -20.45 -14.32 3.29
N PRO A 287 -21.65 -14.83 2.94
CA PRO A 287 -22.33 -14.38 1.75
C PRO A 287 -22.69 -12.90 1.87
N TYR A 288 -22.56 -12.17 0.76
CA TYR A 288 -23.11 -10.83 0.64
C TYR A 288 -24.64 -10.90 0.60
N GLU A 289 -25.29 -10.02 1.35
CA GLU A 289 -26.72 -9.77 1.22
C GLU A 289 -26.92 -8.52 0.34
N GLY A 290 -27.35 -8.73 -0.90
CA GLY A 290 -27.46 -7.64 -1.88
C GLY A 290 -26.07 -7.17 -2.37
N THR A 291 -25.86 -5.86 -2.45
CA THR A 291 -24.62 -5.23 -2.90
C THR A 291 -23.65 -4.93 -1.76
N SER A 292 -24.10 -4.94 -0.53
CA SER A 292 -23.30 -4.63 0.66
C SER A 292 -22.91 -5.89 1.43
N PRO A 293 -21.64 -6.00 1.89
CA PRO A 293 -21.20 -7.14 2.67
C PRO A 293 -21.88 -7.13 4.05
N LYS A 294 -22.25 -8.30 4.53
CA LYS A 294 -22.64 -8.49 5.92
C LYS A 294 -21.38 -8.53 6.78
N LEU A 295 -21.11 -7.47 7.51
CA LEU A 295 -19.93 -7.37 8.36
C LEU A 295 -20.05 -8.25 9.59
N ILE A 296 -18.95 -8.91 9.95
CA ILE A 296 -18.77 -9.70 11.16
C ILE A 296 -17.79 -8.97 12.07
N GLY A 297 -18.07 -8.97 13.36
CA GLY A 297 -17.24 -8.32 14.38
C GLY A 297 -17.98 -7.19 15.10
N ASN A 298 -17.23 -6.44 15.89
CA ASN A 298 -17.77 -5.32 16.66
C ASN A 298 -17.75 -4.05 15.79
N TYR A 299 -18.88 -3.75 15.16
CA TYR A 299 -19.05 -2.52 14.39
C TYR A 299 -19.63 -1.42 15.28
N ASP A 300 -18.74 -0.73 15.99
CA ASP A 300 -19.05 0.46 16.76
C ASP A 300 -18.65 1.70 15.95
N LEU A 301 -19.51 2.73 15.92
CA LEU A 301 -19.26 3.99 15.22
C LEU A 301 -18.01 4.73 15.74
N ALA A 302 -17.63 4.51 17.00
CA ALA A 302 -16.44 5.12 17.59
C ALA A 302 -15.14 4.40 17.17
N THR A 303 -15.18 3.06 17.10
CA THR A 303 -14.02 2.23 16.71
C THR A 303 -14.53 1.00 15.97
N PRO A 304 -14.95 1.13 14.71
CA PRO A 304 -15.49 0.02 13.97
C PRO A 304 -14.40 -1.00 13.66
N GLU A 305 -14.65 -2.25 14.01
CA GLU A 305 -13.82 -3.41 13.71
C GLU A 305 -14.71 -4.51 13.14
N ALA A 306 -14.64 -4.73 11.84
CA ALA A 306 -15.48 -5.70 11.19
C ALA A 306 -14.84 -6.20 9.89
N TRP A 307 -15.31 -7.34 9.39
CA TRP A 307 -14.86 -7.90 8.13
C TRP A 307 -15.96 -8.71 7.44
N ALA A 308 -15.80 -8.93 6.17
CA ALA A 308 -16.62 -9.84 5.38
C ALA A 308 -15.80 -10.43 4.23
N ALA A 309 -16.12 -11.66 3.85
CA ALA A 309 -15.61 -12.29 2.64
C ALA A 309 -16.73 -13.06 1.95
N GLY A 310 -16.75 -13.01 0.63
CA GLY A 310 -17.73 -13.69 -0.23
C GLY A 310 -17.07 -14.17 -1.51
N PRO A 311 -17.84 -14.76 -2.45
CA PRO A 311 -17.27 -15.35 -3.67
C PRO A 311 -16.46 -14.34 -4.50
N GLU A 312 -16.90 -13.09 -4.59
CA GLU A 312 -16.33 -12.08 -5.48
C GLU A 312 -15.36 -11.12 -4.79
N GLY A 313 -15.37 -11.06 -3.46
CA GLY A 313 -14.56 -10.08 -2.76
C GLY A 313 -14.50 -10.22 -1.26
N ALA A 314 -13.53 -9.54 -0.65
CA ALA A 314 -13.35 -9.45 0.79
C ALA A 314 -13.12 -7.99 1.21
N PHE A 315 -13.52 -7.68 2.45
CA PHE A 315 -13.47 -6.34 3.02
C PHE A 315 -13.12 -6.42 4.50
N ALA A 316 -12.33 -5.49 4.98
CA ALA A 316 -11.99 -5.37 6.39
C ALA A 316 -11.95 -3.90 6.82
N VAL A 317 -12.47 -3.65 8.02
CA VAL A 317 -12.57 -2.33 8.64
C VAL A 317 -11.93 -2.35 10.02
N SER A 318 -11.12 -1.35 10.32
CA SER A 318 -10.59 -1.06 11.66
C SER A 318 -10.15 0.41 11.72
N LYS A 319 -8.87 0.70 11.79
CA LYS A 319 -8.32 2.08 11.69
C LYS A 319 -8.41 2.69 10.28
N GLY A 320 -9.25 2.16 9.44
CA GLY A 320 -9.52 2.45 8.05
C GLY A 320 -10.24 1.28 7.42
N ALA A 321 -10.58 1.38 6.14
CA ALA A 321 -11.22 0.32 5.37
C ALA A 321 -10.37 -0.08 4.18
N VAL A 322 -10.27 -1.36 3.94
CA VAL A 322 -9.61 -1.95 2.77
C VAL A 322 -10.43 -3.09 2.20
N GLY A 323 -10.36 -3.29 0.90
CA GLY A 323 -11.09 -4.38 0.26
C GLY A 323 -10.51 -4.77 -1.08
N ILE A 324 -11.01 -5.89 -1.59
CA ILE A 324 -10.63 -6.44 -2.87
C ILE A 324 -11.85 -7.08 -3.53
N LYS A 325 -12.03 -6.86 -4.82
CA LYS A 325 -13.08 -7.51 -5.62
C LYS A 325 -12.53 -8.06 -6.93
N ALA A 326 -12.99 -9.24 -7.31
CA ALA A 326 -12.86 -9.77 -8.64
C ALA A 326 -13.86 -9.05 -9.55
N LEU A 327 -13.39 -8.48 -10.67
CA LEU A 327 -14.20 -7.69 -11.61
C LEU A 327 -14.22 -8.29 -13.02
N GLU A 328 -13.61 -9.43 -13.24
CA GLU A 328 -13.64 -10.13 -14.51
C GLU A 328 -15.06 -10.55 -14.89
N GLU A 329 -15.42 -10.43 -16.16
CA GLU A 329 -16.74 -10.79 -16.69
C GLU A 329 -17.02 -12.30 -16.71
N LYS A 330 -15.93 -13.10 -16.73
CA LYS A 330 -16.00 -14.58 -16.64
C LYS A 330 -15.38 -15.01 -15.33
N ASP A 331 -15.99 -16.01 -14.70
CA ASP A 331 -15.41 -16.63 -13.50
C ASP A 331 -14.01 -17.14 -13.82
N ALA A 332 -13.02 -16.52 -13.20
CA ALA A 332 -11.61 -16.90 -13.30
C ALA A 332 -11.18 -17.90 -12.19
N GLY A 333 -12.15 -18.51 -11.51
CA GLY A 333 -11.91 -19.49 -10.45
C GLY A 333 -11.25 -18.89 -9.21
N ARG A 334 -11.47 -17.59 -8.92
CA ARG A 334 -10.98 -16.95 -7.71
C ARG A 334 -12.04 -16.88 -6.64
N THR A 335 -11.61 -17.05 -5.39
CA THR A 335 -12.42 -16.85 -4.19
C THR A 335 -11.76 -15.87 -3.26
N ALA A 336 -12.56 -15.08 -2.57
CA ALA A 336 -12.05 -14.12 -1.62
C ALA A 336 -11.91 -14.72 -0.21
N THR A 337 -10.87 -14.31 0.49
CA THR A 337 -10.59 -14.67 1.88
C THR A 337 -9.95 -13.49 2.61
N LEU A 338 -9.79 -13.63 3.91
CA LEU A 338 -9.05 -12.71 4.76
C LEU A 338 -7.82 -13.43 5.30
N VAL A 339 -6.65 -12.92 4.96
CA VAL A 339 -5.40 -13.42 5.51
C VAL A 339 -5.11 -12.67 6.81
N ASN A 340 -5.09 -13.38 7.93
CA ASN A 340 -4.62 -12.86 9.20
C ASN A 340 -3.10 -12.95 9.23
N ALA A 341 -2.44 -11.87 8.82
CA ALA A 341 -0.99 -11.85 8.69
C ALA A 341 -0.30 -12.06 10.04
N ASP A 342 0.80 -12.81 10.03
CA ASP A 342 1.62 -13.03 11.22
C ASP A 342 2.06 -11.69 11.83
N PRO A 343 2.17 -11.61 13.16
CA PRO A 343 2.56 -10.38 13.84
C PRO A 343 3.89 -9.82 13.33
N ASN A 344 3.98 -8.50 13.36
CA ASN A 344 5.17 -7.73 12.93
C ASN A 344 5.46 -7.78 11.42
N SER A 345 4.47 -8.10 10.60
CA SER A 345 4.60 -8.05 9.14
C SER A 345 4.43 -6.63 8.59
N ASN A 346 3.53 -5.81 9.13
CA ASN A 346 3.31 -4.46 8.61
C ASN A 346 4.19 -3.42 9.33
N LEU A 347 4.53 -2.32 8.64
CA LEU A 347 5.38 -1.27 9.19
C LEU A 347 4.72 -0.48 10.32
N VAL A 348 3.39 -0.32 10.27
CA VAL A 348 2.64 0.58 11.16
C VAL A 348 1.85 -0.20 12.20
N GLU A 349 1.21 -1.27 11.79
CA GLU A 349 0.36 -2.08 12.65
C GLU A 349 1.01 -3.44 12.89
N SER A 350 1.13 -3.83 14.15
CA SER A 350 1.78 -5.10 14.52
C SER A 350 0.96 -6.31 14.08
N ARG A 351 -0.35 -6.17 13.99
CA ARG A 351 -1.29 -7.20 13.52
C ARG A 351 -2.18 -6.63 12.43
N THR A 352 -2.36 -7.40 11.35
CA THR A 352 -3.14 -6.95 10.19
C THR A 352 -3.98 -8.05 9.57
N LEU A 353 -5.12 -7.62 8.98
CA LEU A 353 -5.89 -8.40 8.03
C LEU A 353 -5.59 -7.90 6.62
N ILE A 354 -5.51 -8.85 5.67
CA ILE A 354 -5.29 -8.58 4.26
C ILE A 354 -6.39 -9.27 3.46
N PRO A 355 -7.40 -8.52 2.97
CA PRO A 355 -8.35 -9.05 1.99
C PRO A 355 -7.61 -9.57 0.77
N THR A 356 -7.88 -10.82 0.37
CA THR A 356 -7.09 -11.55 -0.62
C THR A 356 -8.00 -12.35 -1.54
N LEU A 357 -7.72 -12.35 -2.85
CA LEU A 357 -8.33 -13.24 -3.83
C LEU A 357 -7.37 -14.40 -4.11
N GLN A 358 -7.84 -15.62 -3.92
CA GLN A 358 -7.07 -16.84 -4.18
C GLN A 358 -7.65 -17.61 -5.36
N GLY A 359 -6.80 -18.26 -6.14
CA GLY A 359 -7.19 -19.07 -7.28
C GLY A 359 -6.12 -20.07 -7.67
N THR A 360 -6.45 -20.94 -8.62
CA THR A 360 -5.51 -21.91 -9.20
C THR A 360 -5.55 -21.78 -10.72
N ILE A 361 -4.37 -21.72 -11.34
CA ILE A 361 -4.20 -21.67 -12.80
C ILE A 361 -3.54 -22.99 -13.21
N LYS A 362 -4.20 -23.75 -14.07
CA LYS A 362 -3.68 -25.03 -14.55
C LYS A 362 -2.51 -24.82 -15.50
N LYS A 363 -1.67 -25.83 -15.59
CA LYS A 363 -0.60 -25.86 -16.58
C LYS A 363 -1.15 -25.68 -18.00
N GLY A 364 -0.57 -24.78 -18.75
CA GLY A 364 -0.95 -24.41 -20.12
C GLY A 364 -1.96 -23.28 -20.20
N ASP A 365 -2.64 -22.95 -19.10
CA ASP A 365 -3.69 -21.93 -19.12
C ASP A 365 -3.11 -20.51 -19.17
N LYS A 366 -3.88 -19.65 -19.82
CA LYS A 366 -3.69 -18.21 -19.84
C LYS A 366 -4.97 -17.55 -19.32
N VAL A 367 -4.84 -16.77 -18.26
CA VAL A 367 -5.97 -16.15 -17.57
C VAL A 367 -5.80 -14.65 -17.43
N TRP A 368 -6.91 -13.94 -17.34
CA TRP A 368 -6.97 -12.54 -16.99
C TRP A 368 -7.63 -12.38 -15.62
N TYR A 369 -6.91 -11.78 -14.69
CA TYR A 369 -7.44 -11.35 -13.39
C TYR A 369 -7.64 -9.85 -13.43
N VAL A 370 -8.86 -9.39 -13.26
CA VAL A 370 -9.21 -7.98 -13.15
C VAL A 370 -9.64 -7.71 -11.72
N THR A 371 -8.82 -6.97 -10.99
CA THR A 371 -8.98 -6.78 -9.55
C THR A 371 -9.23 -5.32 -9.23
N GLY A 372 -10.33 -5.03 -8.55
CA GLY A 372 -10.57 -3.75 -7.89
C GLY A 372 -9.99 -3.77 -6.47
N ILE A 373 -9.20 -2.77 -6.13
CA ILE A 373 -8.62 -2.57 -4.79
C ILE A 373 -9.25 -1.34 -4.17
N TYR A 374 -9.96 -1.54 -3.08
CA TYR A 374 -10.60 -0.49 -2.30
C TYR A 374 -9.73 -0.05 -1.14
N ALA A 375 -9.66 1.25 -0.89
CA ALA A 375 -8.98 1.80 0.26
C ALA A 375 -9.60 3.14 0.69
N LYS A 376 -10.09 3.21 1.93
CA LYS A 376 -10.63 4.43 2.54
C LYS A 376 -10.04 4.57 3.94
N PRO A 377 -9.08 5.47 4.16
CA PRO A 377 -8.52 5.71 5.48
C PRO A 377 -9.55 6.35 6.40
N LYS A 378 -9.39 6.15 7.71
CA LYS A 378 -10.22 6.75 8.74
C LYS A 378 -10.23 8.28 8.63
N GLY A 379 -11.43 8.85 8.57
CA GLY A 379 -11.65 10.30 8.57
C GLY A 379 -12.63 10.71 9.67
N PRO A 380 -12.83 12.03 9.93
CA PRO A 380 -13.69 12.52 11.02
C PRO A 380 -15.20 12.25 10.83
N LYS A 381 -15.63 11.82 9.64
CA LYS A 381 -17.01 11.41 9.33
C LYS A 381 -16.98 10.10 8.59
N GLU A 382 -17.09 9.02 9.33
CA GLU A 382 -16.74 7.70 8.83
C GLU A 382 -17.92 6.99 8.18
N GLU A 383 -17.87 6.91 6.87
CA GLU A 383 -18.65 6.01 6.06
C GLU A 383 -17.68 5.06 5.34
N PHE A 384 -17.21 4.04 6.04
CA PHE A 384 -16.20 3.11 5.54
C PHE A 384 -16.62 2.34 4.30
N LEU A 385 -17.92 2.16 4.11
CA LEU A 385 -18.50 1.47 2.97
C LEU A 385 -18.82 2.40 1.79
N ASP A 386 -18.58 3.71 1.93
CA ASP A 386 -18.86 4.67 0.86
C ASP A 386 -18.13 4.32 -0.42
N GLY A 387 -18.90 4.05 -1.45
CA GLY A 387 -18.38 3.68 -2.76
C GLY A 387 -17.93 2.21 -2.87
N TRP A 388 -18.09 1.38 -1.82
CA TRP A 388 -17.80 -0.05 -1.92
C TRP A 388 -18.66 -0.75 -2.97
N ASP A 389 -19.94 -0.39 -3.05
CA ASP A 389 -20.89 -0.95 -4.04
C ASP A 389 -20.73 -0.35 -5.44
N LYS A 390 -19.99 0.76 -5.57
CA LYS A 390 -19.73 1.44 -6.82
C LYS A 390 -18.33 1.08 -7.33
N THR A 391 -18.19 -0.10 -7.88
CA THR A 391 -16.93 -0.54 -8.49
C THR A 391 -16.66 0.21 -9.79
N PRO A 392 -15.41 0.54 -10.11
CA PRO A 392 -15.06 1.12 -11.39
C PRO A 392 -15.34 0.12 -12.54
N GLU A 393 -15.78 0.64 -13.65
CA GLU A 393 -15.91 -0.16 -14.87
C GLU A 393 -14.51 -0.53 -15.42
N ILE A 394 -14.44 -1.70 -16.04
CA ILE A 394 -13.24 -2.10 -16.79
C ILE A 394 -13.12 -1.18 -18.00
N PRO A 395 -12.00 -0.47 -18.18
CA PRO A 395 -11.80 0.43 -19.32
C PRO A 395 -11.95 -0.27 -20.66
N ALA A 396 -12.60 0.39 -21.65
CA ALA A 396 -12.87 -0.19 -22.95
C ALA A 396 -11.63 -0.75 -23.66
N TRP A 397 -10.49 -0.01 -23.63
CA TRP A 397 -9.24 -0.48 -24.19
C TRP A 397 -8.76 -1.81 -23.58
N LEU A 398 -9.05 -2.03 -22.29
CA LEU A 398 -8.67 -3.26 -21.60
C LEU A 398 -9.61 -4.41 -21.96
N LYS A 399 -10.92 -4.14 -22.08
CA LYS A 399 -11.88 -5.13 -22.61
C LYS A 399 -11.48 -5.60 -24.01
N ASP A 400 -11.03 -4.67 -24.86
CA ASP A 400 -10.52 -4.99 -26.21
C ASP A 400 -9.26 -5.85 -26.18
N GLU A 401 -8.33 -5.59 -25.21
CA GLU A 401 -7.14 -6.42 -25.05
C GLU A 401 -7.48 -7.83 -24.56
N ILE A 402 -8.38 -7.95 -23.59
CA ILE A 402 -8.87 -9.25 -23.10
C ILE A 402 -9.57 -10.05 -24.20
N ALA A 403 -10.44 -9.41 -24.96
CA ALA A 403 -11.18 -10.05 -26.06
C ALA A 403 -10.29 -10.57 -27.20
N LYS A 404 -9.17 -9.91 -27.48
CA LYS A 404 -8.19 -10.36 -28.49
C LYS A 404 -7.41 -11.60 -28.06
N ASP A 405 -7.38 -11.88 -26.79
CA ASP A 405 -6.57 -12.92 -26.16
C ASP A 405 -7.42 -14.16 -25.74
N SER A 406 -8.74 -14.03 -25.83
CA SER A 406 -9.73 -15.09 -25.61
C SER A 406 -10.02 -15.85 -26.89
#